data_eeb5e4e7a428379656b5ab6ce013ef03
#
_entry.id   eeb5e4e7a428379656b5ab6ce013ef03
#
_cell.length_a   1.000
_cell.length_b   1.000
_cell.length_c   1.000
_cell.angle_alpha   90.00
_cell.angle_beta   90.00
_cell.angle_gamma   90.00
#
_symmetry.space_group_name_H-M   'P 1'
#
loop_
_entity.id
_entity.type
_entity.pdbx_description
1 polymer ?
#
loop_
_entity_poly.entity_id
_entity_poly.type
_entity_poly.pdbx_seq_one_letter_code
_entity_poly.pdbx_strand_id
1 'polypeptide(L)'
;IQQFGFTVVRNDQGRLVERGILTSRGVSNRTGVRTDVIEQVDRESQGFRVINRAIIPVVRSRSISFVGTEFRPNTKVFTFFDKVNVNAHVTPSSSSFSDATTPVAGSQLITDASGSIEGTFLIPDPKVTGNLQFQTGELEFRITSSSLNLTGSAASADTNSTADALTDQLTTAGSTIYFAKGILETEQETIIATRNARVAVTQVNQSSSFTSRQVIQEIVRRDEGGGDVGGGGEGG
;
A
#
# COMPACT_ATOMS: atom_id res chain seq x y z
N ILE A 1 -52.31 -1.66 -30.92
CA ILE A 1 -53.75 -1.69 -30.59
C ILE A 1 -54.44 -0.68 -31.43
N GLN A 2 -55.43 -1.11 -32.21
CA GLN A 2 -56.30 -0.26 -33.04
C GLN A 2 -57.61 -0.01 -32.27
N GLN A 3 -58.01 1.24 -32.18
CA GLN A 3 -59.27 1.64 -31.55
C GLN A 3 -60.10 2.45 -32.52
N PHE A 4 -61.32 2.01 -32.72
CA PHE A 4 -62.34 2.71 -33.53
C PHE A 4 -63.11 3.65 -32.62
N GLY A 5 -63.26 4.89 -33.06
CA GLY A 5 -64.11 5.90 -32.42
C GLY A 5 -64.85 6.71 -33.44
N PHE A 6 -66.03 7.21 -33.11
CA PHE A 6 -66.80 8.14 -33.90
C PHE A 6 -66.78 9.51 -33.23
N THR A 7 -66.62 10.55 -34.00
CA THR A 7 -66.70 11.93 -33.50
C THR A 7 -67.72 12.69 -34.40
N VAL A 8 -68.67 13.34 -33.77
CA VAL A 8 -69.64 14.20 -34.45
C VAL A 8 -69.08 15.62 -34.49
N VAL A 9 -68.93 16.15 -35.68
CA VAL A 9 -68.44 17.54 -35.92
C VAL A 9 -69.34 18.26 -36.91
N ARG A 10 -69.33 19.60 -36.86
CA ARG A 10 -70.00 20.40 -37.93
C ARG A 10 -69.01 20.59 -39.07
N ASN A 11 -69.49 20.34 -40.29
CA ASN A 11 -68.68 20.68 -41.47
C ASN A 11 -68.77 22.19 -41.79
N ASP A 12 -68.01 22.62 -42.77
CA ASP A 12 -67.92 24.02 -43.17
C ASP A 12 -69.27 24.58 -43.68
N GLN A 13 -70.22 23.73 -43.95
CA GLN A 13 -71.62 24.07 -44.35
C GLN A 13 -72.60 24.05 -43.17
N GLY A 14 -72.07 23.86 -41.89
CA GLY A 14 -72.85 23.84 -40.67
C GLY A 14 -73.64 22.53 -40.40
N ARG A 15 -73.47 21.53 -41.24
CA ARG A 15 -74.14 20.21 -41.09
C ARG A 15 -73.40 19.33 -40.12
N LEU A 16 -74.14 18.54 -39.34
CA LEU A 16 -73.55 17.52 -38.44
C LEU A 16 -73.05 16.35 -39.26
N VAL A 17 -71.82 15.98 -39.12
CA VAL A 17 -71.14 14.86 -39.76
C VAL A 17 -70.55 13.92 -38.72
N GLU A 18 -70.78 12.66 -38.88
CA GLU A 18 -70.07 11.62 -38.11
C GLU A 18 -68.82 11.21 -38.85
N ARG A 19 -67.68 11.37 -38.19
CA ARG A 19 -66.38 10.92 -38.69
C ARG A 19 -65.92 9.70 -37.96
N GLY A 20 -65.74 8.59 -38.66
CA GLY A 20 -65.07 7.41 -38.15
C GLY A 20 -63.56 7.65 -38.08
N ILE A 21 -63.00 7.58 -36.91
CA ILE A 21 -61.58 7.81 -36.70
C ILE A 21 -60.93 6.50 -36.25
N LEU A 22 -59.96 6.05 -37.02
CA LEU A 22 -59.09 4.96 -36.66
C LEU A 22 -57.89 5.52 -35.90
N THR A 23 -57.75 5.16 -34.64
CA THR A 23 -56.56 5.50 -33.85
C THR A 23 -55.66 4.27 -33.78
N SER A 24 -54.50 4.34 -34.35
CA SER A 24 -53.51 3.29 -34.31
C SER A 24 -52.37 3.71 -33.39
N ARG A 25 -52.05 2.86 -32.41
CA ARG A 25 -50.90 3.02 -31.53
C ARG A 25 -49.89 1.97 -31.88
N GLY A 26 -48.69 2.39 -32.18
CA GLY A 26 -47.58 1.52 -32.47
C GLY A 26 -46.38 1.85 -31.58
N VAL A 27 -45.53 0.87 -31.37
CA VAL A 27 -44.23 1.04 -30.74
C VAL A 27 -43.17 0.69 -31.79
N SER A 28 -42.24 1.58 -32.02
CA SER A 28 -41.12 1.35 -32.90
C SER A 28 -39.87 1.16 -32.02
N ASN A 29 -39.28 -0.01 -32.14
CA ASN A 29 -38.00 -0.31 -31.47
C ASN A 29 -36.88 -0.19 -32.51
N ARG A 30 -35.89 0.60 -32.19
CA ARG A 30 -34.66 0.72 -32.99
C ARG A 30 -33.49 0.26 -32.14
N THR A 31 -32.72 -0.68 -32.65
CA THR A 31 -31.46 -1.12 -32.06
C THR A 31 -30.34 -0.45 -32.81
N GLY A 32 -29.51 0.28 -32.10
CA GLY A 32 -28.34 0.96 -32.65
C GLY A 32 -27.09 0.56 -31.89
N VAL A 33 -25.96 0.84 -32.47
CA VAL A 33 -24.65 0.66 -31.83
C VAL A 33 -24.08 2.04 -31.59
N ARG A 34 -23.73 2.32 -30.34
CA ARG A 34 -22.99 3.51 -29.94
C ARG A 34 -21.53 3.12 -29.73
N THR A 35 -20.66 3.84 -30.36
CA THR A 35 -19.22 3.67 -30.22
C THR A 35 -18.66 4.84 -29.44
N ASP A 36 -18.11 4.55 -28.27
CA ASP A 36 -17.43 5.52 -27.42
C ASP A 36 -15.94 5.21 -27.38
N VAL A 37 -15.09 6.23 -27.48
CA VAL A 37 -13.66 6.11 -27.30
C VAL A 37 -13.34 6.40 -25.84
N ILE A 38 -12.82 5.39 -25.15
CA ILE A 38 -12.46 5.48 -23.74
C ILE A 38 -10.94 5.51 -23.65
N GLU A 39 -10.40 6.46 -22.90
CA GLU A 39 -8.96 6.47 -22.58
C GLU A 39 -8.64 5.32 -21.62
N GLN A 40 -7.75 4.45 -22.05
CA GLN A 40 -7.14 3.42 -21.19
C GLN A 40 -5.70 3.82 -20.92
N VAL A 41 -5.34 3.91 -19.65
CA VAL A 41 -3.96 4.16 -19.23
C VAL A 41 -3.35 2.82 -18.85
N ASP A 42 -2.45 2.33 -19.68
CA ASP A 42 -1.64 1.17 -19.38
C ASP A 42 -0.35 1.64 -18.67
N ARG A 43 -0.07 1.05 -17.52
CA ARG A 43 1.12 1.35 -16.73
C ARG A 43 2.02 0.13 -16.73
N GLU A 44 3.25 0.33 -17.17
CA GLU A 44 4.28 -0.70 -17.19
C GLU A 44 5.45 -0.24 -16.32
N SER A 45 5.83 -1.08 -15.36
CA SER A 45 7.01 -0.84 -14.53
C SER A 45 8.26 -1.20 -15.33
N GLN A 46 9.20 -0.27 -15.42
CA GLN A 46 10.53 -0.48 -16.03
C GLN A 46 11.57 -0.88 -14.98
N GLY A 47 11.11 -1.18 -13.76
CA GLY A 47 11.96 -1.53 -12.63
C GLY A 47 12.45 -0.34 -11.83
N PHE A 48 13.32 -0.64 -10.86
CA PHE A 48 13.87 0.35 -9.93
C PHE A 48 15.16 0.94 -10.48
N ARG A 49 15.28 2.23 -10.40
CA ARG A 49 16.48 2.99 -10.77
C ARG A 49 16.98 3.75 -9.55
N VAL A 50 18.29 3.61 -9.27
CA VAL A 50 18.95 4.43 -8.24
C VAL A 50 18.97 5.88 -8.70
N ILE A 51 18.31 6.75 -7.94
CA ILE A 51 18.22 8.20 -8.23
C ILE A 51 19.13 9.05 -7.37
N ASN A 52 19.56 8.51 -6.21
CA ASN A 52 20.46 9.21 -5.31
C ASN A 52 21.34 8.22 -4.55
N ARG A 53 22.61 8.61 -4.31
CA ARG A 53 23.56 7.93 -3.44
C ARG A 53 24.10 8.92 -2.43
N ALA A 54 23.86 8.67 -1.16
CA ALA A 54 24.41 9.44 -0.06
C ALA A 54 25.43 8.62 0.71
N ILE A 55 26.58 9.22 1.03
CA ILE A 55 27.59 8.60 1.88
C ILE A 55 27.21 8.85 3.34
N ILE A 56 27.21 7.78 4.13
CA ILE A 56 27.03 7.84 5.57
C ILE A 56 28.38 7.52 6.20
N PRO A 57 29.10 8.52 6.71
CA PRO A 57 30.46 8.31 7.18
C PRO A 57 30.55 7.62 8.54
N VAL A 58 29.48 7.68 9.34
CA VAL A 58 29.46 7.16 10.71
C VAL A 58 28.33 6.17 10.91
N VAL A 59 28.58 5.17 11.77
CA VAL A 59 27.57 4.15 12.14
C VAL A 59 26.45 4.80 12.94
N ARG A 60 25.22 4.47 12.60
CA ARG A 60 24.04 4.94 13.34
C ARG A 60 23.88 4.18 14.64
N SER A 61 23.28 4.81 15.62
CA SER A 61 22.89 4.15 16.88
C SER A 61 22.01 2.93 16.58
N ARG A 62 22.40 1.80 17.14
CA ARG A 62 21.71 0.53 17.00
C ARG A 62 22.05 -0.39 18.16
N SER A 63 21.09 -1.15 18.61
CA SER A 63 21.27 -2.24 19.57
C SER A 63 21.65 -3.53 18.82
N ILE A 64 22.70 -4.20 19.27
CA ILE A 64 23.24 -5.43 18.70
C ILE A 64 23.31 -6.46 19.83
N SER A 65 22.61 -7.57 19.68
CA SER A 65 22.74 -8.72 20.58
C SER A 65 23.92 -9.57 20.15
N PHE A 66 24.67 -10.07 21.12
CA PHE A 66 25.78 -10.97 20.87
C PHE A 66 25.74 -12.17 21.81
N VAL A 67 26.27 -13.28 21.36
CA VAL A 67 26.50 -14.50 22.12
C VAL A 67 27.94 -14.94 21.85
N GLY A 68 28.65 -15.27 22.89
CA GLY A 68 29.99 -15.83 22.81
C GLY A 68 30.03 -17.17 23.58
N THR A 69 30.78 -18.12 23.08
CA THR A 69 30.97 -19.45 23.65
C THR A 69 32.44 -19.82 23.71
N GLU A 70 32.77 -20.86 24.44
CA GLU A 70 34.15 -21.40 24.55
C GLU A 70 35.14 -20.42 25.17
N PHE A 71 34.65 -19.46 25.95
CA PHE A 71 35.49 -18.63 26.79
C PHE A 71 35.87 -19.41 28.06
N ARG A 72 36.88 -18.90 28.73
CA ARG A 72 37.21 -19.39 30.05
C ARG A 72 36.04 -19.18 31.03
N PRO A 73 35.56 -20.20 31.75
CA PRO A 73 34.48 -20.08 32.72
C PRO A 73 34.76 -19.06 33.85
N ASN A 74 33.69 -18.43 34.33
CA ASN A 74 33.70 -17.50 35.47
C ASN A 74 34.78 -16.40 35.37
N THR A 75 35.03 -15.92 34.15
CA THR A 75 36.09 -14.96 33.86
C THR A 75 35.49 -13.61 33.51
N LYS A 76 36.05 -12.53 34.09
CA LYS A 76 35.70 -11.15 33.67
C LYS A 76 36.17 -10.91 32.27
N VAL A 77 35.29 -10.33 31.44
CA VAL A 77 35.61 -9.98 30.08
C VAL A 77 35.27 -8.53 29.79
N PHE A 78 35.95 -7.98 28.79
CA PHE A 78 35.81 -6.61 28.30
C PHE A 78 35.44 -6.64 26.85
N THR A 79 34.66 -5.67 26.44
CA THR A 79 34.19 -5.54 25.07
C THR A 79 34.85 -4.37 24.36
N PHE A 80 35.27 -4.62 23.15
CA PHE A 80 35.90 -3.62 22.28
C PHE A 80 35.17 -3.60 20.94
N PHE A 81 34.96 -2.40 20.43
CA PHE A 81 34.42 -2.19 19.10
C PHE A 81 35.33 -1.26 18.34
N ASP A 82 35.85 -1.70 17.21
CA ASP A 82 36.89 -1.01 16.46
C ASP A 82 38.10 -0.60 17.36
N LYS A 83 38.54 -1.54 18.22
CA LYS A 83 39.62 -1.37 19.20
C LYS A 83 39.32 -0.40 20.36
N VAL A 84 38.16 0.25 20.36
CA VAL A 84 37.74 1.17 21.43
C VAL A 84 36.98 0.39 22.48
N ASN A 85 37.24 0.63 23.75
CA ASN A 85 36.51 0.03 24.86
C ASN A 85 35.07 0.54 24.88
N VAL A 86 34.10 -0.39 24.84
CA VAL A 86 32.67 -0.10 24.80
C VAL A 86 31.89 -0.72 25.97
N ASN A 87 32.57 -1.14 27.04
CA ASN A 87 31.92 -1.74 28.20
C ASN A 87 30.75 -0.91 28.74
N ALA A 88 30.90 0.42 28.79
CA ALA A 88 29.85 1.33 29.28
C ALA A 88 28.54 1.27 28.44
N HIS A 89 28.59 0.75 27.23
CA HIS A 89 27.48 0.65 26.29
C HIS A 89 26.97 -0.79 26.12
N VAL A 90 27.46 -1.71 26.94
CA VAL A 90 27.06 -3.13 26.90
C VAL A 90 26.23 -3.47 28.13
N THR A 91 25.14 -4.17 27.90
CA THR A 91 24.25 -4.69 28.95
C THR A 91 24.30 -6.21 28.92
N PRO A 92 24.70 -6.91 29.98
CA PRO A 92 24.59 -8.36 30.08
C PRO A 92 23.12 -8.80 29.99
N SER A 93 22.82 -9.92 29.35
CA SER A 93 21.44 -10.39 29.18
C SER A 93 20.78 -10.85 30.46
N SER A 94 21.58 -11.31 31.43
CA SER A 94 21.11 -11.75 32.72
C SER A 94 22.20 -11.61 33.81
N SER A 95 21.83 -11.82 35.08
CA SER A 95 22.78 -11.87 36.19
C SER A 95 23.77 -13.02 36.09
N SER A 96 23.49 -14.05 35.27
CA SER A 96 24.43 -15.14 35.02
C SER A 96 25.69 -14.69 34.27
N PHE A 97 25.59 -13.56 33.53
CA PHE A 97 26.67 -12.98 32.73
C PHE A 97 27.20 -11.67 33.32
N SER A 98 26.94 -11.42 34.59
CA SER A 98 27.32 -10.18 35.28
C SER A 98 27.70 -10.43 36.76
N ASP A 99 28.50 -9.54 37.33
CA ASP A 99 28.66 -9.46 38.78
C ASP A 99 27.50 -8.72 39.46
N ALA A 100 26.65 -8.07 38.71
CA ALA A 100 25.50 -7.34 39.23
C ALA A 100 24.25 -8.23 39.32
N THR A 101 23.50 -8.11 40.40
CA THR A 101 22.22 -8.82 40.57
C THR A 101 21.17 -8.38 39.57
N THR A 102 21.21 -7.09 39.17
CA THR A 102 20.34 -6.51 38.14
C THR A 102 21.24 -5.82 37.11
N PRO A 103 21.60 -6.50 36.01
CA PRO A 103 22.47 -5.95 35.01
C PRO A 103 21.89 -4.73 34.31
N VAL A 104 22.72 -3.70 34.14
CA VAL A 104 22.43 -2.48 33.42
C VAL A 104 23.57 -2.20 32.42
N ALA A 105 23.41 -1.22 31.59
CA ALA A 105 24.50 -0.79 30.69
C ALA A 105 25.74 -0.40 31.52
N GLY A 106 26.88 -0.97 31.18
CA GLY A 106 28.15 -0.77 31.89
C GLY A 106 28.40 -1.75 33.04
N SER A 107 27.46 -2.65 33.37
CA SER A 107 27.73 -3.73 34.32
C SER A 107 28.86 -4.63 33.83
N GLN A 108 29.72 -5.07 34.73
CA GLN A 108 30.85 -5.93 34.38
C GLN A 108 30.34 -7.25 33.79
N LEU A 109 30.86 -7.59 32.62
CA LEU A 109 30.59 -8.87 31.98
C LEU A 109 31.43 -9.98 32.59
N ILE A 110 30.79 -11.11 32.84
CA ILE A 110 31.43 -12.33 33.35
C ILE A 110 30.86 -13.51 32.54
N THR A 111 31.75 -14.41 32.15
CA THR A 111 31.34 -15.67 31.50
C THR A 111 30.73 -16.61 32.56
N ASP A 112 29.75 -17.37 32.14
CA ASP A 112 29.13 -18.38 33.02
C ASP A 112 30.04 -19.60 33.26
N ALA A 113 29.55 -20.58 34.03
CA ALA A 113 30.28 -21.82 34.32
C ALA A 113 30.56 -22.69 33.08
N SER A 114 29.85 -22.46 31.97
CA SER A 114 30.07 -23.15 30.69
C SER A 114 31.05 -22.39 29.77
N GLY A 115 31.48 -21.19 30.14
CA GLY A 115 32.29 -20.33 29.30
C GLY A 115 31.46 -19.60 28.23
N SER A 116 30.16 -19.44 28.46
CA SER A 116 29.28 -18.68 27.59
C SER A 116 29.09 -17.28 28.10
N ILE A 117 28.80 -16.35 27.21
CA ILE A 117 28.43 -14.98 27.51
C ILE A 117 27.39 -14.45 26.55
N GLU A 118 26.44 -13.70 27.05
CA GLU A 118 25.40 -13.10 26.25
C GLU A 118 25.10 -11.67 26.72
N GLY A 119 24.86 -10.79 25.77
CA GLY A 119 24.54 -9.41 26.08
C GLY A 119 24.08 -8.62 24.88
N THR A 120 23.86 -7.34 25.13
CA THR A 120 23.44 -6.38 24.11
C THR A 120 24.37 -5.20 24.13
N PHE A 121 24.95 -4.87 22.99
CA PHE A 121 25.78 -3.70 22.76
C PHE A 121 24.93 -2.62 22.08
N LEU A 122 24.82 -1.44 22.71
CA LEU A 122 24.18 -0.27 22.11
C LEU A 122 25.28 0.60 21.48
N ILE A 123 25.28 0.67 20.15
CA ILE A 123 26.13 1.62 19.44
C ILE A 123 25.66 3.04 19.80
N PRO A 124 26.54 3.90 20.37
CA PRO A 124 26.18 5.25 20.77
C PRO A 124 25.68 6.09 19.58
N ASP A 125 24.77 7.05 19.85
CA ASP A 125 24.30 7.96 18.81
C ASP A 125 25.41 8.98 18.47
N PRO A 126 25.92 9.00 17.23
CA PRO A 126 26.99 9.91 16.83
C PRO A 126 26.56 11.38 16.80
N LYS A 127 25.28 11.66 16.88
CA LYS A 127 24.73 13.04 16.91
C LYS A 127 24.84 13.69 18.29
N VAL A 128 25.00 12.89 19.33
CA VAL A 128 25.14 13.40 20.68
C VAL A 128 26.58 13.77 20.95
N THR A 129 26.80 15.00 21.34
CA THR A 129 28.15 15.51 21.65
C THR A 129 28.79 14.72 22.78
N GLY A 130 30.02 14.25 22.58
CA GLY A 130 30.76 13.46 23.56
C GLY A 130 30.59 11.95 23.44
N ASN A 131 29.68 11.47 22.60
CA ASN A 131 29.55 10.04 22.33
C ASN A 131 30.68 9.54 21.40
N LEU A 132 30.98 8.24 21.55
CA LEU A 132 31.86 7.54 20.64
C LEU A 132 31.28 7.52 19.24
N GLN A 133 32.10 7.74 18.25
CA GLN A 133 31.74 7.70 16.82
C GLN A 133 32.58 6.65 16.12
N PHE A 134 31.91 5.77 15.35
CA PHE A 134 32.55 4.72 14.58
C PHE A 134 32.34 4.99 13.11
N GLN A 135 33.39 4.84 12.30
CA GLN A 135 33.28 4.99 10.86
C GLN A 135 32.56 3.79 10.24
N THR A 136 31.87 4.01 9.14
CA THR A 136 31.25 2.90 8.41
C THR A 136 32.32 2.07 7.68
N GLY A 137 32.07 0.76 7.63
CA GLY A 137 32.99 -0.22 7.04
C GLY A 137 32.95 -1.53 7.78
N GLU A 138 34.05 -2.22 7.82
CA GLU A 138 34.26 -3.45 8.60
C GLU A 138 34.81 -3.09 9.97
N LEU A 139 34.03 -3.39 11.02
CA LEU A 139 34.36 -3.05 12.39
C LEU A 139 34.45 -4.33 13.21
N GLU A 140 35.54 -4.55 13.89
CA GLU A 140 35.71 -5.70 14.76
C GLU A 140 34.96 -5.48 16.09
N PHE A 141 34.06 -6.39 16.44
CA PHE A 141 33.55 -6.51 17.78
C PHE A 141 34.28 -7.65 18.47
N ARG A 142 34.98 -7.35 19.55
CA ARG A 142 35.85 -8.29 20.27
C ARG A 142 35.48 -8.33 21.74
N ILE A 143 35.45 -9.54 22.28
CA ILE A 143 35.31 -9.82 23.70
C ILE A 143 36.62 -10.47 24.16
N THR A 144 37.21 -10.01 25.21
CA THR A 144 38.48 -10.54 25.71
C THR A 144 38.58 -10.37 27.23
N SER A 145 39.29 -11.27 27.91
CA SER A 145 39.64 -11.09 29.31
C SER A 145 40.72 -10.04 29.55
N SER A 146 41.37 -9.53 28.48
CA SER A 146 42.36 -8.45 28.61
C SER A 146 41.66 -7.09 28.70
N SER A 147 41.90 -6.35 29.76
CA SER A 147 41.40 -4.97 29.96
C SER A 147 42.02 -3.96 28.99
N LEU A 148 43.18 -4.26 28.41
CA LEU A 148 43.96 -3.42 27.51
C LEU A 148 43.79 -3.83 26.02
N ASN A 149 42.92 -4.79 25.75
CA ASN A 149 42.70 -5.36 24.40
C ASN A 149 44.01 -5.89 23.75
N LEU A 150 44.86 -6.47 24.55
CA LEU A 150 46.12 -7.03 24.08
C LEU A 150 45.89 -8.31 23.26
N THR A 151 46.81 -8.65 22.39
CA THR A 151 46.79 -9.83 21.53
C THR A 151 48.11 -10.58 21.58
N GLY A 152 48.08 -11.89 21.31
CA GLY A 152 49.30 -12.73 21.27
C GLY A 152 49.97 -12.83 22.67
N SER A 153 51.26 -12.80 22.65
CA SER A 153 52.05 -12.88 23.88
C SER A 153 51.89 -11.68 24.83
N ALA A 154 51.58 -10.50 24.26
CA ALA A 154 51.25 -9.33 25.07
C ALA A 154 49.92 -9.47 25.81
N ALA A 155 48.92 -10.14 25.20
CA ALA A 155 47.66 -10.42 25.86
C ALA A 155 47.82 -11.35 27.07
N SER A 156 48.71 -12.31 27.02
CA SER A 156 48.99 -13.19 28.16
C SER A 156 49.62 -12.51 29.35
N ALA A 157 50.22 -11.33 29.14
CA ALA A 157 50.84 -10.54 30.23
C ALA A 157 49.83 -9.55 30.86
N ASP A 158 48.61 -9.45 30.34
CA ASP A 158 47.60 -8.57 30.91
C ASP A 158 47.00 -9.19 32.17
N THR A 159 47.37 -8.64 33.30
CA THR A 159 46.87 -8.99 34.62
C THR A 159 45.59 -8.22 34.91
N ASN A 160 44.51 -8.72 34.42
CA ASN A 160 43.18 -8.11 34.63
C ASN A 160 42.67 -8.29 36.07
N SER A 161 43.29 -9.10 36.88
CA SER A 161 42.98 -9.23 38.28
C SER A 161 44.16 -8.84 39.16
N THR A 162 43.90 -8.02 40.13
CA THR A 162 44.88 -7.46 41.06
C THR A 162 45.47 -8.49 42.05
N ALA A 163 44.99 -9.72 42.04
CA ALA A 163 45.35 -10.68 43.07
C ALA A 163 46.15 -11.90 42.61
N ASP A 164 46.06 -12.31 41.35
CA ASP A 164 46.61 -13.59 40.87
C ASP A 164 47.46 -13.49 39.61
N ALA A 165 48.31 -12.50 39.57
CA ALA A 165 49.17 -12.21 38.44
C ALA A 165 50.13 -13.32 38.02
N LEU A 166 50.25 -14.38 38.81
CA LEU A 166 51.23 -15.42 38.60
C LEU A 166 50.69 -16.79 38.13
N THR A 167 49.40 -16.99 38.20
CA THR A 167 48.82 -18.33 37.98
C THR A 167 48.01 -18.48 36.69
N ASP A 168 47.69 -17.39 36.01
CA ASP A 168 46.77 -17.53 34.90
C ASP A 168 46.93 -16.52 33.80
N GLN A 169 47.89 -16.85 32.96
CA GLN A 169 48.32 -15.99 31.87
C GLN A 169 47.66 -16.23 30.54
N LEU A 170 46.64 -17.07 30.51
CA LEU A 170 45.90 -17.34 29.28
C LEU A 170 44.70 -16.42 29.16
N THR A 171 44.81 -15.43 28.30
CA THR A 171 43.68 -14.64 27.91
C THR A 171 42.75 -15.42 27.01
N THR A 172 41.44 -15.33 27.31
CA THR A 172 40.40 -15.83 26.43
C THR A 172 39.84 -14.67 25.60
N ALA A 173 39.64 -14.88 24.30
CA ALA A 173 39.11 -13.85 23.42
C ALA A 173 38.32 -14.46 22.28
N GLY A 174 37.30 -13.73 21.84
CA GLY A 174 36.56 -14.03 20.62
C GLY A 174 36.23 -12.73 19.90
N SER A 175 36.22 -12.77 18.59
CA SER A 175 35.88 -11.59 17.78
C SER A 175 35.00 -11.95 16.58
N THR A 176 34.27 -10.95 16.10
CA THR A 176 33.46 -11.02 14.89
C THR A 176 33.48 -9.67 14.19
N ILE A 177 33.23 -9.68 12.89
CA ILE A 177 33.19 -8.46 12.08
C ILE A 177 31.75 -7.97 11.93
N TYR A 178 31.55 -6.72 12.27
CA TYR A 178 30.31 -6.00 12.02
C TYR A 178 30.45 -5.17 10.72
N PHE A 179 29.58 -5.45 9.76
CA PHE A 179 29.59 -4.72 8.48
C PHE A 179 28.63 -3.53 8.54
N ALA A 180 29.16 -2.33 8.62
CA ALA A 180 28.38 -1.10 8.59
C ALA A 180 28.34 -0.53 7.17
N LYS A 181 27.17 -0.61 6.52
CA LYS A 181 26.99 -0.06 5.16
C LYS A 181 27.10 1.47 5.19
N GLY A 182 28.09 2.01 4.50
CA GLY A 182 28.38 3.45 4.42
C GLY A 182 27.71 4.17 3.25
N ILE A 183 26.84 3.49 2.48
CA ILE A 183 26.16 4.07 1.32
C ILE A 183 24.66 3.86 1.49
N LEU A 184 23.91 4.95 1.39
CA LEU A 184 22.46 4.93 1.26
C LEU A 184 22.09 5.17 -0.20
N GLU A 185 21.45 4.20 -0.81
CA GLU A 185 20.90 4.32 -2.15
C GLU A 185 19.38 4.54 -2.04
N THR A 186 18.90 5.57 -2.73
CA THR A 186 17.48 5.80 -2.89
C THR A 186 17.07 5.33 -4.27
N GLU A 187 16.16 4.39 -4.33
CA GLU A 187 15.63 3.83 -5.56
C GLU A 187 14.26 4.42 -5.84
N GLN A 188 13.97 4.66 -7.10
CA GLN A 188 12.66 5.06 -7.57
C GLN A 188 12.21 4.10 -8.67
N GLU A 189 10.97 3.68 -8.58
CA GLU A 189 10.34 2.91 -9.63
C GLU A 189 10.06 3.82 -10.84
N THR A 190 10.52 3.40 -12.00
CA THR A 190 10.22 4.09 -13.26
C THR A 190 8.99 3.43 -13.88
N ILE A 191 7.90 4.19 -14.01
CA ILE A 191 6.66 3.74 -14.61
C ILE A 191 6.48 4.48 -15.93
N ILE A 192 6.33 3.73 -17.03
CA ILE A 192 5.88 4.27 -18.31
C ILE A 192 4.36 4.14 -18.34
N ALA A 193 3.67 5.28 -18.50
CA ALA A 193 2.24 5.33 -18.70
C ALA A 193 1.94 5.61 -20.18
N THR A 194 1.35 4.64 -20.87
CA THR A 194 0.92 4.78 -22.25
C THR A 194 -0.59 4.97 -22.26
N ARG A 195 -1.06 6.02 -22.92
CA ARG A 195 -2.49 6.25 -23.15
C ARG A 195 -2.90 5.58 -24.44
N ASN A 196 -3.67 4.52 -24.34
CA ASN A 196 -4.26 3.82 -25.47
C ASN A 196 -5.73 4.17 -25.58
N ALA A 197 -6.20 4.44 -26.80
CA ALA A 197 -7.62 4.60 -27.06
C ALA A 197 -8.26 3.22 -27.20
N ARG A 198 -9.23 2.91 -26.34
CA ARG A 198 -10.05 1.72 -26.44
C ARG A 198 -11.43 2.08 -26.98
N VAL A 199 -11.88 1.39 -27.99
CA VAL A 199 -13.24 1.51 -28.52
C VAL A 199 -14.18 0.65 -27.70
N ALA A 200 -15.11 1.26 -26.99
CA ALA A 200 -16.21 0.58 -26.32
C ALA A 200 -17.46 0.65 -27.19
N VAL A 201 -18.01 -0.50 -27.51
CA VAL A 201 -19.22 -0.66 -28.31
C VAL A 201 -20.39 -1.03 -27.40
N THR A 202 -21.38 -0.14 -27.33
CA THR A 202 -22.58 -0.37 -26.51
C THR A 202 -23.80 -0.46 -27.42
N GLN A 203 -24.60 -1.51 -27.24
CA GLN A 203 -25.92 -1.59 -27.89
C GLN A 203 -26.90 -0.66 -27.19
N VAL A 204 -27.52 0.22 -27.95
CA VAL A 204 -28.54 1.14 -27.47
C VAL A 204 -29.87 0.77 -28.09
N ASN A 205 -30.83 0.43 -27.27
CA ASN A 205 -32.22 0.17 -27.67
C ASN A 205 -33.04 1.43 -27.43
N GLN A 206 -33.57 2.02 -28.49
CA GLN A 206 -34.47 3.14 -28.39
C GLN A 206 -35.90 2.69 -28.76
N SER A 207 -36.81 2.88 -27.86
CA SER A 207 -38.25 2.59 -28.04
C SER A 207 -38.98 3.92 -28.12
N SER A 208 -39.75 4.10 -29.20
CA SER A 208 -40.65 5.24 -29.37
C SER A 208 -42.05 4.78 -29.64
N SER A 209 -43.02 5.38 -28.95
CA SER A 209 -44.47 5.14 -29.20
C SER A 209 -45.04 6.22 -30.08
N PHE A 210 -45.83 5.86 -31.02
CA PHE A 210 -46.54 6.81 -31.89
C PHE A 210 -48.05 6.49 -31.87
N THR A 211 -48.83 7.55 -32.05
CA THR A 211 -50.26 7.47 -32.22
C THR A 211 -50.67 8.11 -33.53
N SER A 212 -51.17 7.34 -34.43
CA SER A 212 -51.69 7.84 -35.73
C SER A 212 -53.22 7.87 -35.69
N ARG A 213 -53.82 8.95 -36.14
CA ARG A 213 -55.25 9.11 -36.28
C ARG A 213 -55.56 9.30 -37.75
N GLN A 214 -56.43 8.47 -38.30
CA GLN A 214 -56.83 8.55 -39.68
C GLN A 214 -58.38 8.59 -39.73
N VAL A 215 -58.92 9.56 -40.49
CA VAL A 215 -60.38 9.59 -40.79
C VAL A 215 -60.63 8.60 -41.91
N ILE A 216 -61.40 7.54 -41.64
CA ILE A 216 -61.67 6.46 -42.60
C ILE A 216 -63.04 6.56 -43.22
N GLN A 217 -63.94 7.27 -42.58
CA GLN A 217 -65.29 7.42 -43.13
C GLN A 217 -65.91 8.72 -42.61
N GLU A 218 -66.60 9.42 -43.50
CA GLU A 218 -67.41 10.58 -43.19
C GLU A 218 -68.82 10.34 -43.66
N ILE A 219 -69.79 10.33 -42.74
CA ILE A 219 -71.20 10.15 -43.01
C ILE A 219 -71.96 11.42 -42.70
N VAL A 220 -72.52 12.00 -43.71
CA VAL A 220 -73.39 13.19 -43.57
C VAL A 220 -74.79 12.72 -43.16
N ARG A 221 -75.23 13.03 -41.95
CA ARG A 221 -76.58 12.81 -41.55
C ARG A 221 -77.45 13.86 -42.26
N ARG A 222 -78.46 13.39 -43.04
CA ARG A 222 -79.51 14.25 -43.48
C ARG A 222 -80.45 14.45 -42.28
N ASP A 223 -80.73 15.71 -41.92
CA ASP A 223 -81.85 16.03 -41.09
C ASP A 223 -83.11 15.69 -41.91
N GLU A 224 -83.85 14.61 -41.56
CA GLU A 224 -85.19 14.43 -41.96
C GLU A 224 -86.04 15.46 -41.18
N GLY A 225 -86.15 16.62 -41.82
CA GLY A 225 -87.13 17.61 -41.39
C GLY A 225 -88.52 17.01 -41.53
N GLY A 226 -89.21 16.91 -40.38
CA GLY A 226 -90.59 16.47 -40.32
C GLY A 226 -91.48 17.17 -41.32
N GLY A 227 -91.95 16.44 -42.29
CA GLY A 227 -93.02 16.91 -43.18
C GLY A 227 -94.32 16.95 -42.36
N ASP A 228 -94.77 18.10 -42.17
CA ASP A 228 -96.11 18.41 -41.70
C ASP A 228 -97.13 17.93 -42.71
N VAL A 229 -97.99 17.04 -42.22
CA VAL A 229 -99.17 16.55 -43.00
C VAL A 229 -100.34 17.46 -42.66
N GLY A 230 -100.42 18.53 -43.42
CA GLY A 230 -101.69 19.32 -43.46
C GLY A 230 -102.66 18.72 -44.37
N GLY A 231 -103.79 18.22 -43.82
CA GLY A 231 -104.90 17.71 -44.47
C GLY A 231 -105.83 18.76 -45.01
N GLY A 232 -106.77 18.31 -45.70
CA GLY A 232 -107.92 19.06 -46.03
C GLY A 232 -108.20 19.07 -47.51
N GLY A 233 -109.07 18.46 -48.00
CA GLY A 233 -110.51 18.57 -47.90
C GLY A 233 -111.13 18.84 -49.16
N GLU A 234 -112.00 18.01 -49.51
CA GLU A 234 -113.24 18.23 -50.25
C GLU A 234 -113.24 18.75 -51.68
N GLY A 235 -113.95 18.03 -52.48
CA GLY A 235 -115.14 18.48 -53.04
C GLY A 235 -115.30 18.33 -54.62
N GLY A 236 -116.30 17.51 -54.94
CA GLY A 236 -117.03 17.66 -56.23
C GLY A 236 -116.88 16.53 -57.19
#